data_d5bba66f184bf27220bc66335355bce6
#
_entry.id   d5bba66f184bf27220bc66335355bce6
#
_cell.length_a   1.000
_cell.length_b   1.000
_cell.length_c   1.000
_cell.angle_alpha   90.00
_cell.angle_beta   90.00
_cell.angle_gamma   90.00
#
_symmetry.space_group_name_H-M   'P 1'
#
loop_
_entity.id
_entity.type
_entity.pdbx_description
1 polymer ?
#
loop_
_entity_poly.entity_id
_entity_poly.type
_entity_poly.pdbx_seq_one_letter_code
_entity_poly.pdbx_strand_id
1 'polypeptide(L)'
;MRIGNVTLENNVILAPMAGVTDLPFRLLCKEQGAGLLCMEMVSAKAIYYNNKNTEALMEIDERERPVSLQLFGSDADIMSEMAKRIEEKPFAILDINMGCPVPKVAGNGEGSALMKNPELVREIVSKVVKAIEKPVTVKIRKGF
;
A
#
# COMPACT_ATOMS: atom_id res chain seq x y z
N MET A 1 12.10 1.53 15.41
CA MET A 1 11.97 0.37 14.48
C MET A 1 12.49 0.79 13.10
N ARG A 2 12.96 -0.17 12.25
CA ARG A 2 13.47 0.16 10.91
C ARG A 2 12.86 -0.78 9.87
N ILE A 3 12.43 -0.22 8.72
CA ILE A 3 11.91 -0.97 7.55
C ILE A 3 12.73 -0.51 6.33
N GLY A 4 13.57 -1.40 5.80
CA GLY A 4 14.53 -1.03 4.77
C GLY A 4 15.46 0.10 5.23
N ASN A 5 15.45 1.21 4.52
CA ASN A 5 16.18 2.44 4.86
C ASN A 5 15.35 3.46 5.67
N VAL A 6 14.08 3.16 5.96
CA VAL A 6 13.18 4.05 6.72
C VAL A 6 13.27 3.73 8.21
N THR A 7 13.63 4.72 9.02
CA THR A 7 13.65 4.64 10.49
C THR A 7 12.37 5.24 11.06
N LEU A 8 11.65 4.47 11.88
CA LEU A 8 10.43 4.89 12.57
C LEU A 8 10.74 5.25 14.03
N GLU A 9 10.10 6.28 14.57
CA GLU A 9 10.23 6.72 15.96
C GLU A 9 9.84 5.63 16.96
N ASN A 10 8.81 4.85 16.60
CA ASN A 10 8.30 3.74 17.41
C ASN A 10 7.73 2.63 16.51
N ASN A 11 7.09 1.64 17.10
CA ASN A 11 6.49 0.49 16.41
C ASN A 11 4.96 0.55 16.32
N VAL A 12 4.35 1.70 16.63
CA VAL A 12 2.90 1.90 16.46
C VAL A 12 2.62 2.28 15.01
N ILE A 13 1.88 1.46 14.32
CA ILE A 13 1.57 1.61 12.90
C ILE A 13 0.05 1.66 12.71
N LEU A 14 -0.44 2.76 12.10
CA LEU A 14 -1.84 2.82 11.68
C LEU A 14 -2.06 1.87 10.51
N ALA A 15 -2.99 0.91 10.66
CA ALA A 15 -3.35 -0.02 9.60
C ALA A 15 -4.19 0.67 8.50
N PRO A 16 -4.06 0.26 7.22
CA PRO A 16 -4.88 0.79 6.15
C PRO A 16 -6.33 0.31 6.28
N MET A 17 -7.29 1.23 6.23
CA MET A 17 -8.72 0.95 6.30
C MET A 17 -9.48 1.83 5.30
N ALA A 18 -9.99 1.21 4.23
CA ALA A 18 -10.75 1.91 3.19
C ALA A 18 -11.99 2.63 3.79
N GLY A 19 -12.16 3.91 3.42
CA GLY A 19 -13.20 4.77 3.95
C GLY A 19 -12.97 5.29 5.38
N VAL A 20 -11.79 5.03 5.96
CA VAL A 20 -11.44 5.45 7.34
C VAL A 20 -10.09 6.17 7.39
N THR A 21 -9.04 5.62 6.79
CA THR A 21 -7.69 6.19 6.88
C THR A 21 -7.46 7.26 5.81
N ASP A 22 -8.39 8.20 5.71
CA ASP A 22 -8.25 9.42 4.94
C ASP A 22 -7.22 10.39 5.56
N LEU A 23 -6.85 11.43 4.84
CA LEU A 23 -5.84 12.40 5.31
C LEU A 23 -6.17 13.01 6.68
N PRO A 24 -7.39 13.50 6.98
CA PRO A 24 -7.72 14.04 8.28
C PRO A 24 -7.52 13.02 9.42
N PHE A 25 -7.97 11.78 9.22
CA PHE A 25 -7.82 10.74 10.24
C PHE A 25 -6.35 10.34 10.44
N ARG A 26 -5.57 10.26 9.37
CA ARG A 26 -4.12 9.99 9.47
C ARG A 26 -3.40 11.07 10.27
N LEU A 27 -3.72 12.36 10.05
CA LEU A 27 -3.14 13.46 10.83
C LEU A 27 -3.47 13.35 12.32
N LEU A 28 -4.71 13.02 12.68
CA LEU A 28 -5.09 12.77 14.08
C LEU A 28 -4.27 11.62 14.71
N CYS A 29 -4.09 10.52 13.96
CA CYS A 29 -3.27 9.40 14.42
C CYS A 29 -1.80 9.79 14.59
N LYS A 30 -1.27 10.65 13.71
CA LYS A 30 0.09 11.19 13.82
C LYS A 30 0.24 12.02 15.10
N GLU A 31 -0.70 12.90 15.39
CA GLU A 31 -0.72 13.70 16.63
C GLU A 31 -0.78 12.83 17.89
N GLN A 32 -1.38 11.64 17.82
CA GLN A 32 -1.40 10.66 18.91
C GLN A 32 -0.13 9.79 18.95
N GLY A 33 0.87 10.07 18.13
CA GLY A 33 2.19 9.44 18.18
C GLY A 33 2.35 8.18 17.32
N ALA A 34 1.52 7.95 16.32
CA ALA A 34 1.76 6.86 15.38
C ALA A 34 3.09 7.06 14.62
N GLY A 35 3.97 6.05 14.65
CA GLY A 35 5.28 6.09 14.02
C GLY A 35 5.25 5.89 12.50
N LEU A 36 4.23 5.22 11.98
CA LEU A 36 3.96 5.05 10.54
C LEU A 36 2.45 5.09 10.29
N LEU A 37 2.05 5.79 9.25
CA LEU A 37 0.66 5.86 8.81
C LEU A 37 0.51 5.11 7.49
N CYS A 38 -0.44 4.14 7.42
CA CYS A 38 -0.77 3.49 6.16
C CYS A 38 -2.00 4.16 5.55
N MET A 39 -1.87 4.55 4.29
CA MET A 39 -2.97 5.12 3.50
C MET A 39 -3.99 4.05 3.13
N GLU A 40 -5.15 4.47 2.66
CA GLU A 40 -6.12 3.57 2.04
C GLU A 40 -5.51 2.84 0.85
N MET A 41 -6.00 1.62 0.57
CA MET A 41 -5.50 0.85 -0.55
C MET A 41 -5.95 1.45 -1.89
N VAL A 42 -5.03 1.56 -2.82
CA VAL A 42 -5.22 2.12 -4.16
C VAL A 42 -5.11 1.01 -5.20
N SER A 43 -6.04 0.95 -6.14
CA SER A 43 -6.02 -0.03 -7.23
C SER A 43 -4.94 0.32 -8.26
N ALA A 44 -4.03 -0.60 -8.54
CA ALA A 44 -3.05 -0.44 -9.61
C ALA A 44 -3.74 -0.28 -10.98
N LYS A 45 -4.81 -1.03 -11.24
CA LYS A 45 -5.62 -0.87 -12.46
C LYS A 45 -6.27 0.51 -12.56
N ALA A 46 -6.74 1.09 -11.42
CA ALA A 46 -7.32 2.42 -11.43
C ALA A 46 -6.28 3.51 -11.78
N ILE A 47 -5.03 3.35 -11.32
CA ILE A 47 -3.92 4.22 -11.72
C ILE A 47 -3.63 4.04 -13.22
N TYR A 48 -3.54 2.81 -13.68
CA TYR A 48 -3.27 2.46 -15.08
C TYR A 48 -4.27 3.13 -16.04
N TYR A 49 -5.56 3.09 -15.71
CA TYR A 49 -6.63 3.71 -16.49
C TYR A 49 -6.87 5.20 -16.19
N ASN A 50 -5.97 5.85 -15.43
CA ASN A 50 -6.06 7.29 -15.10
C ASN A 50 -7.39 7.69 -14.43
N ASN A 51 -7.89 6.90 -13.50
CA ASN A 51 -9.11 7.21 -12.77
C ASN A 51 -8.87 8.47 -11.90
N LYS A 52 -9.63 9.52 -12.15
CA LYS A 52 -9.46 10.84 -11.49
C LYS A 52 -9.58 10.78 -9.96
N ASN A 53 -10.43 9.91 -9.42
CA ASN A 53 -10.62 9.79 -7.97
C ASN A 53 -9.41 9.15 -7.29
N THR A 54 -8.56 8.44 -8.04
CA THR A 54 -7.39 7.74 -7.51
C THR A 54 -6.29 8.72 -7.07
N GLU A 55 -6.14 9.86 -7.74
CA GLU A 55 -5.13 10.87 -7.38
C GLU A 55 -5.40 11.46 -5.99
N ALA A 56 -6.66 11.76 -5.66
CA ALA A 56 -7.05 12.27 -4.35
C ALA A 56 -6.74 11.28 -3.21
N LEU A 57 -6.87 9.95 -3.48
CA LEU A 57 -6.52 8.92 -2.50
C LEU A 57 -5.02 8.83 -2.22
N MET A 58 -4.18 9.34 -3.13
CA MET A 58 -2.72 9.33 -3.00
C MET A 58 -2.15 10.67 -2.51
N GLU A 59 -3.00 11.58 -2.03
CA GLU A 59 -2.57 12.85 -1.45
C GLU A 59 -1.88 12.62 -0.10
N ILE A 60 -0.71 13.24 0.08
CA ILE A 60 0.14 13.12 1.27
C ILE A 60 0.53 14.51 1.76
N ASP A 61 0.23 14.78 3.02
CA ASP A 61 0.67 16.00 3.72
C ASP A 61 2.05 15.76 4.38
N GLU A 62 2.90 16.79 4.40
CA GLU A 62 4.22 16.68 5.04
C GLU A 62 4.16 16.35 6.54
N ARG A 63 3.09 16.80 7.21
CA ARG A 63 2.88 16.57 8.65
C ARG A 63 2.65 15.11 9.02
N GLU A 64 2.17 14.28 8.08
CA GLU A 64 1.88 12.86 8.34
C GLU A 64 3.07 11.92 8.12
N ARG A 65 4.20 12.41 7.62
CA ARG A 65 5.37 11.58 7.31
C ARG A 65 6.00 10.96 8.56
N PRO A 66 6.54 9.70 8.46
CA PRO A 66 6.56 8.84 7.28
C PRO A 66 5.20 8.16 7.01
N VAL A 67 4.88 7.97 5.72
CA VAL A 67 3.63 7.39 5.24
C VAL A 67 3.93 6.18 4.37
N SER A 68 3.11 5.14 4.47
CA SER A 68 3.09 3.99 3.57
C SER A 68 1.91 4.11 2.61
N LEU A 69 2.17 4.09 1.30
CA LEU A 69 1.15 4.00 0.27
C LEU A 69 0.86 2.54 -0.03
N GLN A 70 -0.41 2.13 0.01
CA GLN A 70 -0.79 0.74 -0.24
C GLN A 70 -1.41 0.55 -1.61
N LEU A 71 -0.80 -0.32 -2.44
CA LEU A 71 -1.35 -0.78 -3.72
C LEU A 71 -2.08 -2.12 -3.57
N PHE A 72 -3.09 -2.37 -4.40
CA PHE A 72 -3.66 -3.69 -4.61
C PHE A 72 -3.89 -3.98 -6.08
N GLY A 73 -3.80 -5.25 -6.45
CA GLY A 73 -3.97 -5.78 -7.78
C GLY A 73 -3.50 -7.23 -7.85
N SER A 74 -3.85 -7.93 -8.93
CA SER A 74 -3.45 -9.32 -9.20
C SER A 74 -2.62 -9.48 -10.46
N ASP A 75 -2.40 -8.41 -11.23
CA ASP A 75 -1.57 -8.40 -12.42
C ASP A 75 -0.17 -7.88 -12.06
N ALA A 76 0.84 -8.74 -12.16
CA ALA A 76 2.19 -8.43 -11.71
C ALA A 76 2.88 -7.35 -12.57
N ASP A 77 2.54 -7.27 -13.86
CA ASP A 77 3.12 -6.26 -14.76
C ASP A 77 2.50 -4.89 -14.49
N ILE A 78 1.17 -4.80 -14.38
CA ILE A 78 0.48 -3.57 -14.01
C ILE A 78 0.93 -3.10 -12.62
N MET A 79 1.07 -4.01 -11.64
CA MET A 79 1.53 -3.67 -10.28
C MET A 79 2.92 -3.04 -10.30
N SER A 80 3.87 -3.62 -11.03
CA SER A 80 5.24 -3.10 -11.11
C SER A 80 5.33 -1.79 -11.89
N GLU A 81 4.61 -1.68 -13.00
CA GLU A 81 4.56 -0.45 -13.81
C GLU A 81 3.96 0.71 -13.02
N MET A 82 2.85 0.46 -12.31
CA MET A 82 2.19 1.50 -11.51
C MET A 82 3.01 1.86 -10.26
N ALA A 83 3.67 0.90 -9.62
CA ALA A 83 4.62 1.20 -8.56
C ALA A 83 5.71 2.16 -9.03
N LYS A 84 6.30 1.92 -10.21
CA LYS A 84 7.30 2.82 -10.82
C LYS A 84 6.72 4.19 -11.14
N ARG A 85 5.52 4.24 -11.71
CA ARG A 85 4.85 5.49 -12.08
C ARG A 85 4.61 6.42 -10.89
N ILE A 86 4.30 5.85 -9.71
CA ILE A 86 3.99 6.64 -8.50
C ILE A 86 5.19 6.82 -7.57
N GLU A 87 6.37 6.31 -7.91
CA GLU A 87 7.55 6.33 -7.04
C GLU A 87 7.97 7.74 -6.63
N GLU A 88 7.76 8.74 -7.49
CA GLU A 88 8.09 10.15 -7.20
C GLU A 88 7.18 10.78 -6.13
N LYS A 89 6.04 10.17 -5.80
CA LYS A 89 5.18 10.67 -4.73
C LYS A 89 5.88 10.55 -3.36
N PRO A 90 5.55 11.42 -2.39
CA PRO A 90 6.32 11.55 -1.14
C PRO A 90 6.03 10.48 -0.07
N PHE A 91 5.59 9.28 -0.45
CA PHE A 91 5.52 8.15 0.47
C PHE A 91 6.90 7.57 0.78
N ALA A 92 7.06 7.01 1.98
CA ALA A 92 8.32 6.41 2.42
C ALA A 92 8.42 4.91 2.11
N ILE A 93 7.30 4.20 2.09
CA ILE A 93 7.20 2.74 1.92
C ILE A 93 6.06 2.45 0.96
N LEU A 94 6.27 1.55 0.00
CA LEU A 94 5.19 0.97 -0.78
C LEU A 94 4.73 -0.33 -0.11
N ASP A 95 3.45 -0.42 0.22
CA ASP A 95 2.85 -1.63 0.77
C ASP A 95 1.96 -2.32 -0.25
N ILE A 96 1.94 -3.64 -0.27
CA ILE A 96 1.09 -4.43 -1.16
C ILE A 96 -0.01 -5.10 -0.33
N ASN A 97 -1.27 -4.84 -0.68
CA ASN A 97 -2.41 -5.47 -0.02
C ASN A 97 -2.59 -6.91 -0.49
N MET A 98 -2.39 -7.85 0.42
CA MET A 98 -2.68 -9.27 0.24
C MET A 98 -3.56 -9.81 1.37
N GLY A 99 -4.38 -8.93 1.97
CA GLY A 99 -5.20 -9.30 3.13
C GLY A 99 -6.66 -8.84 3.10
N CYS A 100 -7.07 -8.00 2.14
CA CYS A 100 -8.45 -7.52 2.05
C CYS A 100 -9.41 -8.67 1.69
N PRO A 101 -10.41 -8.99 2.55
CA PRO A 101 -11.33 -10.10 2.30
C PRO A 101 -12.62 -9.67 1.58
N VAL A 102 -12.77 -8.37 1.30
CA VAL A 102 -14.01 -7.83 0.72
C VAL A 102 -14.33 -8.54 -0.59
N PRO A 103 -15.57 -9.04 -0.81
CA PRO A 103 -15.92 -9.82 -2.01
C PRO A 103 -15.57 -9.14 -3.33
N LYS A 104 -15.73 -7.82 -3.41
CA LYS A 104 -15.38 -7.03 -4.60
C LYS A 104 -13.87 -7.08 -4.93
N VAL A 105 -13.01 -7.28 -3.93
CA VAL A 105 -11.56 -7.40 -4.10
C VAL A 105 -11.17 -8.87 -4.25
N ALA A 106 -11.52 -9.70 -3.27
CA ALA A 106 -11.14 -11.11 -3.26
C ALA A 106 -11.76 -11.92 -4.42
N GLY A 107 -12.97 -11.55 -4.86
CA GLY A 107 -13.64 -12.17 -6.02
C GLY A 107 -12.92 -11.94 -7.35
N ASN A 108 -12.09 -10.90 -7.43
CA ASN A 108 -11.23 -10.60 -8.59
C ASN A 108 -9.82 -11.21 -8.48
N GLY A 109 -9.58 -12.10 -7.53
CA GLY A 109 -8.26 -12.69 -7.31
C GLY A 109 -7.25 -11.75 -6.63
N GLU A 110 -7.71 -10.64 -6.04
CA GLU A 110 -6.91 -9.62 -5.39
C GLU A 110 -7.03 -9.71 -3.86
N GLY A 111 -6.25 -8.91 -3.13
CA GLY A 111 -6.32 -8.88 -1.67
C GLY A 111 -6.02 -10.25 -1.05
N SER A 112 -6.89 -10.74 -0.16
CA SER A 112 -6.66 -12.02 0.54
C SER A 112 -6.65 -13.23 -0.39
N ALA A 113 -7.29 -13.16 -1.56
CA ALA A 113 -7.30 -14.26 -2.52
C ALA A 113 -5.89 -14.58 -3.07
N LEU A 114 -4.98 -13.60 -3.10
CA LEU A 114 -3.59 -13.81 -3.49
C LEU A 114 -2.88 -14.84 -2.59
N MET A 115 -3.24 -14.93 -1.31
CA MET A 115 -2.64 -15.88 -0.36
C MET A 115 -2.87 -17.36 -0.75
N LYS A 116 -3.84 -17.64 -1.64
CA LYS A 116 -4.06 -18.98 -2.21
C LYS A 116 -3.12 -19.30 -3.37
N ASN A 117 -2.38 -18.32 -3.89
CA ASN A 117 -1.46 -18.49 -5.02
C ASN A 117 -0.08 -17.92 -4.70
N PRO A 118 0.76 -18.66 -3.96
CA PRO A 118 2.11 -18.23 -3.57
C PRO A 118 3.02 -17.87 -4.75
N GLU A 119 2.85 -18.52 -5.90
CA GLU A 119 3.65 -18.24 -7.09
C GLU A 119 3.32 -16.85 -7.66
N LEU A 120 2.04 -16.48 -7.71
CA LEU A 120 1.63 -15.15 -8.12
C LEU A 120 2.09 -14.08 -7.10
N VAL A 121 2.01 -14.38 -5.80
CA VAL A 121 2.56 -13.50 -4.75
C VAL A 121 4.06 -13.25 -4.98
N ARG A 122 4.83 -14.32 -5.22
CA ARG A 122 6.26 -14.23 -5.53
C ARG A 122 6.53 -13.38 -6.76
N GLU A 123 5.76 -13.57 -7.83
CA GLU A 123 5.90 -12.83 -9.07
C GLU A 123 5.63 -11.32 -8.84
N ILE A 124 4.50 -10.97 -8.23
CA ILE A 124 4.12 -9.57 -7.93
C ILE A 124 5.22 -8.91 -7.08
N VAL A 125 5.58 -9.50 -5.96
CA VAL A 125 6.58 -8.92 -5.05
C VAL A 125 7.93 -8.76 -5.75
N SER A 126 8.38 -9.79 -6.49
CA SER A 126 9.66 -9.73 -7.19
C SER A 126 9.71 -8.64 -8.27
N LYS A 127 8.62 -8.45 -9.02
CA LYS A 127 8.55 -7.41 -10.05
C LYS A 127 8.49 -6.01 -9.43
N VAL A 128 7.66 -5.82 -8.40
CA VAL A 128 7.51 -4.53 -7.72
C VAL A 128 8.82 -4.11 -7.05
N VAL A 129 9.48 -5.00 -6.30
CA VAL A 129 10.77 -4.71 -5.64
C VAL A 129 11.87 -4.33 -6.65
N LYS A 130 11.86 -4.92 -7.85
CA LYS A 130 12.83 -4.57 -8.91
C LYS A 130 12.50 -3.26 -9.61
N ALA A 131 11.26 -2.81 -9.55
CA ALA A 131 10.81 -1.62 -10.27
C ALA A 131 11.10 -0.31 -9.54
N ILE A 132 11.24 -0.33 -8.20
CA ILE A 132 11.38 0.87 -7.37
C ILE A 132 12.52 0.75 -6.35
N GLU A 133 13.07 1.89 -5.96
CA GLU A 133 14.14 1.98 -4.95
C GLU A 133 13.60 2.04 -3.50
N LYS A 134 12.35 2.46 -3.33
CA LYS A 134 11.71 2.55 -2.00
C LYS A 134 11.46 1.17 -1.41
N PRO A 135 11.51 1.03 -0.06
CA PRO A 135 11.15 -0.23 0.60
C PRO A 135 9.75 -0.72 0.23
N VAL A 136 9.64 -2.02 -0.03
CA VAL A 136 8.37 -2.69 -0.32
C VAL A 136 8.01 -3.59 0.85
N THR A 137 6.77 -3.50 1.32
CA THR A 137 6.19 -4.38 2.33
C THR A 137 4.95 -5.08 1.79
N VAL A 138 4.51 -6.13 2.47
CA VAL A 138 3.30 -6.86 2.12
C VAL A 138 2.43 -7.00 3.37
N LYS A 139 1.18 -6.59 3.28
CA LYS A 139 0.21 -6.80 4.36
C LYS A 139 -0.63 -8.05 4.08
N ILE A 140 -0.43 -9.06 4.89
CA ILE A 140 -1.12 -10.36 4.81
C ILE A 140 -2.06 -10.57 6.00
N ARG A 141 -2.80 -11.68 6.00
CA ARG A 141 -3.49 -12.25 7.16
C ARG A 141 -2.67 -13.36 7.79
N LYS A 142 -2.88 -13.63 9.08
CA LYS A 142 -2.24 -14.76 9.80
C LYS A 142 -2.65 -16.12 9.22
N GLY A 143 -3.79 -16.20 8.58
CA GLY A 143 -4.32 -17.40 7.93
C GLY A 143 -5.38 -17.01 6.90
N PHE A 144 -5.75 -17.98 6.08
CA PHE A 144 -6.75 -17.80 5.02
C PHE A 144 -7.99 -18.64 5.35
#